data_6c3d189df914d715ad34faa0425d33d2
#
_entry.id   6c3d189df914d715ad34faa0425d33d2
#
_cell.length_a   1.000
_cell.length_b   1.000
_cell.length_c   1.000
_cell.angle_alpha   90.00
_cell.angle_beta   90.00
_cell.angle_gamma   90.00
#
_symmetry.space_group_name_H-M   'P 1'
#
loop_
_entity.id
_entity.type
_entity.pdbx_description
1 polymer ?
#
loop_
_entity_poly.entity_id
_entity_poly.type
_entity_poly.pdbx_seq_one_letter_code
_entity_poly.pdbx_strand_id
1 'polypeptide(L)'
;MQSREEIQELNDHLQAFPKAEDIFVKEQQWLKNHFLPLMSIDLVEINPNWAGQKVYMLAPFEPYEGYIGDNTTEYHNEYTAPNWLAFRLTEDNKFEFLGKEGYFERTAIYDWDFDSEEEKEFQKMQKSYKESKANFEKYGTLINIFALEYDGKIEKANYLNRLGGENSFSNWTTSIESDEYPKAFDMKLDREEGLPDDGISITYKGNPFYFIAETASYDWYDGGIDGIIMFYEPVSRIVLFTFDYS
;
A
#
# COMPACT_ATOMS: atom_id res chain seq x y z
N MET A 1 20.28 -1.78 -2.46
CA MET A 1 19.78 -2.85 -1.54
C MET A 1 19.53 -4.09 -2.37
N GLN A 2 19.63 -5.28 -1.79
CA GLN A 2 19.36 -6.52 -2.54
C GLN A 2 17.85 -6.67 -2.69
N SER A 3 17.36 -6.84 -3.92
CA SER A 3 15.97 -7.20 -4.20
C SER A 3 15.73 -8.67 -3.89
N ARG A 4 14.57 -8.96 -3.31
CA ARG A 4 14.01 -10.30 -3.17
C ARG A 4 12.62 -10.30 -3.80
N GLU A 5 12.33 -11.33 -4.58
CA GLU A 5 11.08 -11.46 -5.34
C GLU A 5 10.28 -12.69 -4.88
N GLU A 6 8.98 -12.67 -5.13
CA GLU A 6 8.07 -13.79 -4.85
C GLU A 6 8.19 -14.33 -3.42
N ILE A 7 7.99 -13.46 -2.44
CA ILE A 7 8.08 -13.84 -1.03
C ILE A 7 6.87 -14.69 -0.63
N GLN A 8 7.07 -15.99 -0.50
CA GLN A 8 6.02 -16.98 -0.12
C GLN A 8 6.22 -17.57 1.28
N GLU A 9 7.26 -17.15 2.00
CA GLU A 9 7.54 -17.64 3.35
C GLU A 9 7.66 -16.46 4.32
N LEU A 10 7.06 -16.63 5.48
CA LEU A 10 7.19 -15.68 6.59
C LEU A 10 8.40 -16.03 7.46
N ASN A 11 8.88 -15.02 8.17
CA ASN A 11 9.92 -15.14 9.19
C ASN A 11 9.57 -14.26 10.40
N ASP A 12 10.48 -14.11 11.36
CA ASP A 12 10.25 -13.34 12.59
C ASP A 12 10.04 -11.81 12.33
N HIS A 13 10.40 -11.34 11.13
CA HIS A 13 10.33 -9.93 10.72
C HIS A 13 9.17 -9.61 9.78
N LEU A 14 8.47 -10.64 9.29
CA LEU A 14 7.37 -10.55 8.34
C LEU A 14 6.13 -11.21 8.92
N GLN A 15 5.05 -10.46 9.16
CA GLN A 15 3.84 -10.96 9.76
C GLN A 15 2.61 -10.60 8.93
N ALA A 16 1.86 -11.61 8.48
CA ALA A 16 0.62 -11.43 7.74
C ALA A 16 -0.54 -11.03 8.66
N PHE A 17 -1.50 -10.30 8.10
CA PHE A 17 -2.76 -9.91 8.73
C PHE A 17 -2.62 -9.22 10.10
N PRO A 18 -1.79 -8.16 10.23
CA PRO A 18 -1.70 -7.40 11.47
C PRO A 18 -3.06 -6.80 11.84
N LYS A 19 -3.29 -6.56 13.13
CA LYS A 19 -4.57 -5.98 13.59
C LYS A 19 -4.62 -4.49 13.26
N ALA A 20 -5.70 -4.04 12.66
CA ALA A 20 -5.89 -2.64 12.28
C ALA A 20 -5.76 -1.67 13.47
N GLU A 21 -6.21 -2.09 14.66
CA GLU A 21 -6.12 -1.31 15.89
C GLU A 21 -4.67 -1.04 16.33
N ASP A 22 -3.74 -1.91 15.91
CA ASP A 22 -2.32 -1.80 16.24
C ASP A 22 -1.54 -0.92 15.26
N ILE A 23 -2.12 -0.55 14.11
CA ILE A 23 -1.45 0.14 13.02
C ILE A 23 -1.53 1.65 13.17
N PHE A 24 -2.73 2.19 13.39
CA PHE A 24 -2.97 3.62 13.34
C PHE A 24 -2.85 4.29 14.70
N VAL A 25 -2.46 5.57 14.73
CA VAL A 25 -2.52 6.39 15.94
C VAL A 25 -3.95 6.46 16.47
N LYS A 26 -4.09 6.68 17.78
CA LYS A 26 -5.39 6.63 18.45
C LYS A 26 -6.40 7.63 17.86
N GLU A 27 -5.95 8.79 17.46
CA GLU A 27 -6.76 9.89 16.93
C GLU A 27 -7.28 9.60 15.51
N GLN A 28 -6.69 8.62 14.82
CA GLN A 28 -7.01 8.28 13.43
C GLN A 28 -7.46 6.81 13.28
N GLN A 29 -8.06 6.22 14.30
CA GLN A 29 -8.58 4.85 14.22
C GLN A 29 -9.71 4.67 13.19
N TRP A 30 -10.26 5.76 12.68
CA TRP A 30 -11.20 5.77 11.56
C TRP A 30 -10.59 5.22 10.26
N LEU A 31 -9.26 5.30 10.08
CA LEU A 31 -8.53 4.77 8.92
C LEU A 31 -8.73 3.25 8.70
N LYS A 32 -9.06 2.51 9.75
CA LYS A 32 -9.42 1.08 9.62
C LYS A 32 -10.64 0.80 8.74
N ASN A 33 -11.45 1.84 8.47
CA ASN A 33 -12.59 1.75 7.57
C ASN A 33 -12.19 1.95 6.09
N HIS A 34 -10.96 2.40 5.84
CA HIS A 34 -10.44 2.71 4.51
C HIS A 34 -9.32 1.78 4.05
N PHE A 35 -8.77 0.95 4.95
CA PHE A 35 -7.65 0.08 4.64
C PHE A 35 -7.82 -1.35 5.13
N LEU A 36 -7.36 -2.30 4.31
CA LEU A 36 -7.14 -3.69 4.68
C LEU A 36 -5.66 -3.89 5.06
N PRO A 37 -5.35 -4.27 6.31
CA PRO A 37 -3.99 -4.59 6.72
C PRO A 37 -3.52 -5.91 6.11
N LEU A 38 -2.52 -5.87 5.25
CA LEU A 38 -1.99 -7.06 4.60
C LEU A 38 -0.83 -7.65 5.40
N MET A 39 0.21 -6.86 5.65
CA MET A 39 1.44 -7.35 6.25
C MET A 39 2.11 -6.30 7.14
N SER A 40 2.80 -6.73 8.19
CA SER A 40 3.80 -5.91 8.87
C SER A 40 5.20 -6.36 8.48
N ILE A 41 6.11 -5.39 8.27
CA ILE A 41 7.49 -5.58 7.84
C ILE A 41 8.39 -4.87 8.84
N ASP A 42 9.26 -5.60 9.55
CA ASP A 42 10.38 -4.99 10.29
C ASP A 42 11.42 -4.53 9.26
N LEU A 43 11.76 -3.25 9.31
CA LEU A 43 12.67 -2.64 8.33
C LEU A 43 14.12 -3.15 8.41
N VAL A 44 14.44 -3.99 9.40
CA VAL A 44 15.72 -4.75 9.43
C VAL A 44 15.90 -5.61 8.19
N GLU A 45 14.80 -6.07 7.58
CA GLU A 45 14.78 -6.83 6.32
C GLU A 45 15.36 -6.04 5.14
N ILE A 46 15.30 -4.71 5.21
CA ILE A 46 15.78 -3.78 4.18
C ILE A 46 17.15 -3.23 4.55
N ASN A 47 17.30 -2.76 5.78
CA ASN A 47 18.54 -2.17 6.29
C ASN A 47 18.72 -2.50 7.77
N PRO A 48 19.83 -3.16 8.17
CA PRO A 48 20.10 -3.50 9.57
C PRO A 48 20.06 -2.30 10.53
N ASN A 49 20.34 -1.08 10.05
CA ASN A 49 20.29 0.12 10.89
C ASN A 49 18.85 0.58 11.20
N TRP A 50 17.84 -0.01 10.58
CA TRP A 50 16.42 0.29 10.81
C TRP A 50 15.73 -0.77 11.67
N ALA A 51 16.50 -1.65 12.30
CA ALA A 51 15.97 -2.69 13.20
C ALA A 51 15.02 -2.11 14.26
N GLY A 52 13.87 -2.77 14.46
CA GLY A 52 12.84 -2.33 15.39
C GLY A 52 11.89 -1.26 14.85
N GLN A 53 12.13 -0.72 13.65
CA GLN A 53 11.17 0.08 12.94
C GLN A 53 10.28 -0.85 12.09
N LYS A 54 8.98 -0.76 12.31
CA LYS A 54 8.00 -1.63 11.65
C LYS A 54 7.03 -0.79 10.82
N VAL A 55 6.88 -1.15 9.56
CA VAL A 55 5.89 -0.58 8.64
C VAL A 55 4.82 -1.60 8.29
N TYR A 56 3.72 -1.13 7.71
CA TYR A 56 2.56 -1.97 7.39
C TYR A 56 2.18 -1.80 5.94
N MET A 57 2.06 -2.91 5.22
CA MET A 57 1.46 -2.92 3.89
C MET A 57 -0.05 -2.85 4.02
N LEU A 58 -0.64 -1.85 3.38
CA LEU A 58 -2.06 -1.52 3.47
C LEU A 58 -2.68 -1.47 2.08
N ALA A 59 -3.78 -2.16 1.87
CA ALA A 59 -4.59 -2.02 0.67
C ALA A 59 -5.76 -1.07 0.94
N PRO A 60 -5.96 -0.01 0.15
CA PRO A 60 -7.15 0.82 0.27
C PRO A 60 -8.38 0.07 -0.21
N PHE A 61 -9.57 0.40 0.34
CA PHE A 61 -10.84 -0.12 -0.13
C PHE A 61 -11.30 0.52 -1.43
N GLU A 62 -11.01 1.79 -1.61
CA GLU A 62 -11.33 2.59 -2.80
C GLU A 62 -10.04 2.84 -3.60
N PRO A 63 -10.12 3.20 -4.89
CA PRO A 63 -11.36 3.43 -5.63
C PRO A 63 -11.98 2.14 -6.15
N TYR A 64 -13.26 2.24 -6.58
CA TYR A 64 -13.92 1.20 -7.36
C TYR A 64 -13.35 1.15 -8.78
N GLU A 65 -13.21 2.32 -9.42
CA GLU A 65 -12.49 2.54 -10.67
C GLU A 65 -11.67 3.83 -10.57
N GLY A 66 -10.56 3.93 -11.30
CA GLY A 66 -9.69 5.08 -11.32
C GLY A 66 -8.63 5.07 -10.21
N TYR A 67 -8.15 6.24 -9.83
CA TYR A 67 -7.12 6.39 -8.82
C TYR A 67 -7.72 6.82 -7.48
N ILE A 68 -7.18 6.27 -6.39
CA ILE A 68 -7.54 6.73 -5.04
C ILE A 68 -7.32 8.26 -4.93
N GLY A 69 -8.29 8.97 -4.41
CA GLY A 69 -8.25 10.42 -4.24
C GLY A 69 -8.47 11.24 -5.50
N ASP A 70 -8.78 10.62 -6.67
CA ASP A 70 -8.95 11.37 -7.93
C ASP A 70 -10.16 12.32 -7.88
N ASN A 71 -11.25 11.90 -7.27
CA ASN A 71 -12.48 12.69 -7.15
C ASN A 71 -12.53 13.61 -5.91
N THR A 72 -11.43 13.70 -5.14
CA THR A 72 -11.40 14.38 -3.83
C THR A 72 -10.32 15.47 -3.75
N THR A 73 -10.01 16.09 -4.88
CA THR A 73 -8.89 17.04 -5.04
C THR A 73 -8.94 18.23 -4.08
N GLU A 74 -10.14 18.69 -3.66
CA GLU A 74 -10.31 19.76 -2.68
C GLU A 74 -9.82 19.41 -1.27
N TYR A 75 -9.62 18.11 -0.99
CA TYR A 75 -9.09 17.62 0.29
C TYR A 75 -7.62 17.25 0.23
N HIS A 76 -6.99 17.36 -0.93
CA HIS A 76 -5.55 17.14 -1.05
C HIS A 76 -4.74 18.15 -0.26
N ASN A 77 -3.53 17.78 0.05
CA ASN A 77 -2.51 18.64 0.61
C ASN A 77 -1.12 18.23 0.06
N GLU A 78 -0.05 18.77 0.62
CA GLU A 78 1.31 18.46 0.16
C GLU A 78 1.72 16.98 0.34
N TYR A 79 0.96 16.18 1.10
CA TYR A 79 1.24 14.76 1.38
C TYR A 79 0.28 13.80 0.69
N THR A 80 -0.67 14.31 -0.07
CA THR A 80 -1.68 13.50 -0.77
C THR A 80 -1.98 14.06 -2.15
N ALA A 81 -2.09 13.18 -3.14
CA ALA A 81 -2.51 13.50 -4.50
C ALA A 81 -3.27 12.28 -5.07
N PRO A 82 -3.86 12.36 -6.27
CA PRO A 82 -4.40 11.17 -6.89
C PRO A 82 -3.34 10.08 -6.96
N ASN A 83 -3.74 8.89 -6.52
CA ASN A 83 -2.93 7.67 -6.54
C ASN A 83 -1.71 7.65 -5.60
N TRP A 84 -1.57 8.60 -4.67
CA TRP A 84 -0.52 8.53 -3.66
C TRP A 84 -0.91 9.22 -2.36
N LEU A 85 -0.41 8.68 -1.25
CA LEU A 85 -0.68 9.17 0.10
C LEU A 85 0.49 8.86 1.05
N ALA A 86 0.64 9.67 2.09
CA ALA A 86 1.75 9.51 3.02
C ALA A 86 1.29 9.40 4.47
N PHE A 87 2.05 8.59 5.22
CA PHE A 87 1.97 8.47 6.68
C PHE A 87 3.29 8.89 7.32
N ARG A 88 3.23 9.32 8.56
CA ARG A 88 4.40 9.35 9.45
C ARG A 88 4.43 8.08 10.28
N LEU A 89 5.59 7.44 10.34
CA LEU A 89 5.84 6.34 11.26
C LEU A 89 6.25 6.91 12.61
N THR A 90 5.42 6.73 13.64
CA THR A 90 5.71 7.20 15.01
C THR A 90 6.80 6.36 15.67
N GLU A 91 7.30 6.77 16.82
CA GLU A 91 8.33 6.02 17.56
C GLU A 91 7.85 4.65 18.06
N ASP A 92 6.55 4.52 18.32
CA ASP A 92 5.89 3.27 18.70
C ASP A 92 5.35 2.46 17.50
N ASN A 93 5.88 2.77 16.30
CA ASN A 93 5.54 2.10 15.04
C ASN A 93 4.05 2.19 14.66
N LYS A 94 3.40 3.32 14.96
CA LYS A 94 2.05 3.61 14.46
C LYS A 94 2.12 4.46 13.20
N PHE A 95 1.12 4.32 12.34
CA PHE A 95 0.91 5.20 11.21
C PHE A 95 0.04 6.39 11.60
N GLU A 96 0.56 7.60 11.39
CA GLU A 96 -0.15 8.86 11.42
C GLU A 96 -0.36 9.32 9.97
N PHE A 97 -1.59 9.34 9.49
CA PHE A 97 -1.92 9.81 8.15
C PHE A 97 -1.67 11.33 8.04
N LEU A 98 -0.95 11.75 7.02
CA LEU A 98 -0.60 13.15 6.81
C LEU A 98 -1.61 13.90 5.92
N GLY A 99 -2.62 13.20 5.42
CA GLY A 99 -3.72 13.77 4.67
C GLY A 99 -4.93 14.14 5.54
N LYS A 100 -6.03 14.45 4.87
CA LYS A 100 -7.34 14.77 5.48
C LYS A 100 -8.30 13.59 5.26
N GLU A 101 -9.27 13.41 6.16
CA GLU A 101 -10.29 12.36 6.04
C GLU A 101 -11.05 12.44 4.72
N GLY A 102 -11.34 13.65 4.23
CA GLY A 102 -12.00 13.86 2.95
C GLY A 102 -11.19 13.45 1.72
N TYR A 103 -9.93 13.00 1.87
CA TYR A 103 -9.19 12.35 0.79
C TYR A 103 -9.86 11.03 0.33
N PHE A 104 -10.61 10.38 1.21
CA PHE A 104 -11.33 9.15 0.92
C PHE A 104 -12.78 9.48 0.57
N GLU A 105 -13.28 8.95 -0.55
CA GLU A 105 -14.66 9.18 -1.00
C GLU A 105 -15.68 8.51 -0.08
N ARG A 106 -15.35 7.35 0.44
CA ARG A 106 -16.21 6.54 1.32
C ARG A 106 -16.26 7.11 2.74
N THR A 107 -16.68 8.38 2.86
CA THR A 107 -16.86 9.09 4.13
C THR A 107 -18.22 9.77 4.21
N ALA A 108 -18.65 10.12 5.41
CA ALA A 108 -19.87 10.91 5.59
C ALA A 108 -19.77 12.35 5.03
N ILE A 109 -18.57 12.82 4.71
CA ILE A 109 -18.34 14.14 4.11
C ILE A 109 -18.98 14.25 2.73
N TYR A 110 -18.97 13.16 1.96
CA TYR A 110 -19.49 13.10 0.59
C TYR A 110 -20.91 12.53 0.50
N ASP A 111 -21.62 12.35 1.61
CA ASP A 111 -22.95 11.72 1.62
C ASP A 111 -22.94 10.36 0.88
N TRP A 112 -21.97 9.52 1.22
CA TRP A 112 -21.74 8.23 0.57
C TRP A 112 -22.99 7.36 0.55
N ASP A 113 -23.36 6.87 -0.62
CA ASP A 113 -24.47 5.93 -0.78
C ASP A 113 -24.07 4.49 -0.42
N PHE A 114 -24.41 4.07 0.79
CA PHE A 114 -24.16 2.72 1.28
C PHE A 114 -25.03 1.64 0.62
N ASP A 115 -25.97 2.00 -0.24
CA ASP A 115 -26.75 1.07 -1.06
C ASP A 115 -26.24 0.99 -2.52
N SER A 116 -25.19 1.74 -2.85
CA SER A 116 -24.59 1.78 -4.18
C SER A 116 -23.97 0.45 -4.61
N GLU A 117 -23.72 0.30 -5.92
CA GLU A 117 -23.00 -0.87 -6.45
C GLU A 117 -21.52 -0.85 -6.00
N GLU A 118 -20.92 0.33 -5.88
CA GLU A 118 -19.55 0.53 -5.39
C GLU A 118 -19.41 0.01 -3.95
N GLU A 119 -20.35 0.33 -3.05
CA GLU A 119 -20.33 -0.18 -1.69
C GLU A 119 -20.48 -1.70 -1.66
N LYS A 120 -21.28 -2.29 -2.55
CA LYS A 120 -21.38 -3.75 -2.66
C LYS A 120 -20.07 -4.41 -3.09
N GLU A 121 -19.32 -3.78 -4.00
CA GLU A 121 -17.99 -4.26 -4.38
C GLU A 121 -17.01 -4.16 -3.18
N PHE A 122 -17.04 -3.07 -2.42
CA PHE A 122 -16.22 -2.97 -1.19
C PHE A 122 -16.58 -4.04 -0.16
N GLN A 123 -17.87 -4.37 -0.01
CA GLN A 123 -18.30 -5.47 0.87
C GLN A 123 -17.82 -6.83 0.37
N LYS A 124 -17.76 -7.06 -0.95
CA LYS A 124 -17.17 -8.29 -1.52
C LYS A 124 -15.67 -8.36 -1.23
N MET A 125 -14.93 -7.26 -1.43
CA MET A 125 -13.50 -7.19 -1.09
C MET A 125 -13.26 -7.51 0.38
N GLN A 126 -14.05 -6.91 1.30
CA GLN A 126 -13.97 -7.21 2.74
C GLN A 126 -14.26 -8.67 3.06
N LYS A 127 -15.25 -9.26 2.39
CA LYS A 127 -15.60 -10.67 2.57
C LYS A 127 -14.46 -11.55 2.11
N SER A 128 -13.96 -11.34 0.90
CA SER A 128 -12.84 -12.08 0.33
C SER A 128 -11.57 -11.99 1.21
N TYR A 129 -11.24 -10.80 1.71
CA TYR A 129 -10.14 -10.63 2.66
C TYR A 129 -10.32 -11.45 3.95
N LYS A 130 -11.54 -11.49 4.53
CA LYS A 130 -11.83 -12.31 5.71
C LYS A 130 -11.70 -13.80 5.42
N GLU A 131 -12.13 -14.24 4.25
CA GLU A 131 -11.97 -15.62 3.77
C GLU A 131 -10.49 -15.98 3.57
N SER A 132 -9.72 -15.09 2.96
CA SER A 132 -8.26 -15.26 2.82
C SER A 132 -7.56 -15.38 4.17
N LYS A 133 -7.92 -14.53 5.14
CA LYS A 133 -7.40 -14.63 6.51
C LYS A 133 -7.75 -15.95 7.19
N ALA A 134 -8.98 -16.41 7.04
CA ALA A 134 -9.42 -17.71 7.57
C ALA A 134 -8.68 -18.88 6.90
N ASN A 135 -8.41 -18.79 5.60
CA ASN A 135 -7.59 -19.75 4.87
C ASN A 135 -6.14 -19.75 5.38
N PHE A 136 -5.56 -18.56 5.61
CA PHE A 136 -4.24 -18.44 6.21
C PHE A 136 -4.17 -19.11 7.60
N GLU A 137 -5.15 -18.87 8.46
CA GLU A 137 -5.24 -19.53 9.79
C GLU A 137 -5.36 -21.06 9.67
N LYS A 138 -6.06 -21.55 8.64
CA LYS A 138 -6.28 -22.98 8.40
C LYS A 138 -5.06 -23.69 7.82
N TYR A 139 -4.38 -23.06 6.84
CA TYR A 139 -3.31 -23.70 6.06
C TYR A 139 -1.91 -23.28 6.50
N GLY A 140 -1.77 -22.23 7.33
CA GLY A 140 -0.49 -21.70 7.79
C GLY A 140 0.29 -20.94 6.74
N THR A 141 -0.33 -20.63 5.59
CA THR A 141 0.27 -19.87 4.49
C THR A 141 -0.81 -19.12 3.71
N LEU A 142 -0.42 -18.07 2.99
CA LEU A 142 -1.30 -17.37 2.08
C LEU A 142 -1.63 -18.28 0.90
N ILE A 143 -2.91 -18.38 0.56
CA ILE A 143 -3.42 -19.26 -0.50
C ILE A 143 -3.94 -18.39 -1.65
N ASN A 144 -3.59 -18.78 -2.87
CA ASN A 144 -4.18 -18.21 -4.07
C ASN A 144 -5.67 -18.52 -4.08
N ILE A 145 -6.51 -17.48 -3.87
CA ILE A 145 -7.96 -17.64 -3.76
C ILE A 145 -8.59 -18.09 -5.08
N PHE A 146 -8.04 -17.65 -6.22
CA PHE A 146 -8.54 -18.02 -7.54
C PHE A 146 -8.24 -19.49 -7.86
N ALA A 147 -7.04 -19.97 -7.56
CA ALA A 147 -6.70 -21.40 -7.73
C ALA A 147 -7.58 -22.27 -6.83
N LEU A 148 -7.88 -21.81 -5.62
CA LEU A 148 -8.78 -22.55 -4.71
C LEU A 148 -10.23 -22.56 -5.20
N GLU A 149 -10.74 -21.41 -5.65
CA GLU A 149 -12.14 -21.25 -6.06
C GLU A 149 -12.43 -21.95 -7.38
N TYR A 150 -11.59 -21.74 -8.41
CA TYR A 150 -11.86 -22.24 -9.77
C TYR A 150 -11.36 -23.66 -10.01
N ASP A 151 -10.21 -24.03 -9.44
CA ASP A 151 -9.56 -25.32 -9.67
C ASP A 151 -9.64 -26.26 -8.47
N GLY A 152 -10.08 -25.79 -7.32
CA GLY A 152 -10.05 -26.54 -6.04
C GLY A 152 -8.62 -26.87 -5.57
N LYS A 153 -7.61 -26.15 -6.06
CA LYS A 153 -6.21 -26.38 -5.73
C LYS A 153 -5.75 -25.49 -4.60
N ILE A 154 -4.94 -26.04 -3.72
CA ILE A 154 -4.24 -25.31 -2.67
C ILE A 154 -2.86 -24.92 -3.22
N GLU A 155 -2.76 -23.70 -3.73
CA GLU A 155 -1.52 -23.10 -4.22
C GLU A 155 -1.14 -21.92 -3.34
N LYS A 156 0.16 -21.74 -3.06
CA LYS A 156 0.63 -20.57 -2.30
C LYS A 156 0.52 -19.32 -3.15
N ALA A 157 0.08 -18.22 -2.55
CA ALA A 157 0.20 -16.87 -3.09
C ALA A 157 1.45 -16.16 -2.53
N ASN A 158 1.83 -15.05 -3.15
CA ASN A 158 2.92 -14.23 -2.65
C ASN A 158 2.43 -13.33 -1.52
N TYR A 159 3.16 -13.28 -0.42
CA TYR A 159 2.98 -12.23 0.59
C TYR A 159 3.45 -10.88 0.05
N LEU A 160 4.55 -10.89 -0.70
CA LEU A 160 5.08 -9.72 -1.39
C LEU A 160 5.64 -10.17 -2.74
N ASN A 161 5.36 -9.39 -3.78
CA ASN A 161 5.94 -9.60 -5.10
C ASN A 161 7.41 -9.17 -5.11
N ARG A 162 7.72 -8.08 -4.38
CA ARG A 162 9.10 -7.61 -4.18
C ARG A 162 9.31 -7.08 -2.77
N LEU A 163 10.54 -7.23 -2.26
CA LEU A 163 10.99 -6.72 -0.98
C LEU A 163 12.40 -6.15 -1.10
N GLY A 164 12.54 -4.83 -0.94
CA GLY A 164 13.79 -4.09 -1.17
C GLY A 164 14.18 -3.99 -2.65
N GLY A 165 15.32 -3.40 -2.91
CA GLY A 165 15.80 -3.13 -4.27
C GLY A 165 15.39 -1.76 -4.80
N GLU A 166 15.09 -1.70 -6.07
CA GLU A 166 14.66 -0.48 -6.79
C GLU A 166 13.29 -0.72 -7.41
N ASN A 167 12.51 0.32 -7.60
CA ASN A 167 11.24 0.24 -8.30
C ASN A 167 11.35 0.87 -9.70
N SER A 168 10.58 0.34 -10.64
CA SER A 168 10.52 0.78 -12.01
C SER A 168 9.32 1.70 -12.25
N PHE A 169 9.39 2.45 -13.32
CA PHE A 169 8.29 3.24 -13.86
C PHE A 169 7.11 2.34 -14.23
N SER A 170 5.91 2.78 -13.91
CA SER A 170 4.64 2.17 -14.31
C SER A 170 3.53 3.24 -14.27
N ASN A 171 2.26 2.86 -14.44
CA ASN A 171 1.16 3.82 -14.47
C ASN A 171 0.96 4.57 -13.14
N TRP A 172 1.43 4.03 -12.01
CA TRP A 172 1.44 4.71 -10.71
C TRP A 172 2.21 6.05 -10.73
N THR A 173 3.11 6.28 -11.70
CA THR A 173 3.88 7.52 -11.80
C THR A 173 3.12 8.64 -12.51
N THR A 174 1.99 8.37 -13.13
CA THR A 174 1.25 9.36 -13.93
C THR A 174 0.85 10.58 -13.12
N SER A 175 0.35 10.41 -11.91
CA SER A 175 -0.02 11.52 -11.02
C SER A 175 1.19 12.25 -10.44
N ILE A 176 2.35 11.61 -10.41
CA ILE A 176 3.62 12.19 -9.93
C ILE A 176 4.17 13.20 -10.93
N GLU A 177 4.01 12.95 -12.22
CA GLU A 177 4.48 13.82 -13.29
C GLU A 177 3.66 15.11 -13.42
N SER A 178 2.45 15.14 -12.85
CA SER A 178 1.59 16.33 -12.87
C SER A 178 2.09 17.42 -11.92
N ASP A 179 2.27 18.65 -12.44
CA ASP A 179 2.55 19.84 -11.62
C ASP A 179 1.28 20.47 -11.00
N GLU A 180 0.12 19.84 -11.20
CA GLU A 180 -1.17 20.36 -10.75
C GLU A 180 -1.40 20.22 -9.24
N TYR A 181 -0.68 19.28 -8.59
CA TYR A 181 -0.88 18.98 -7.18
C TYR A 181 0.28 19.48 -6.32
N PRO A 182 0.00 20.05 -5.12
CA PRO A 182 1.03 20.37 -4.14
C PRO A 182 1.80 19.11 -3.74
N LYS A 183 3.13 19.19 -3.72
CA LYS A 183 3.97 18.05 -3.38
C LYS A 183 4.98 18.43 -2.29
N ALA A 184 4.98 17.68 -1.19
CA ALA A 184 6.06 17.75 -0.21
C ALA A 184 7.34 17.04 -0.71
N PHE A 185 7.22 16.23 -1.78
CA PHE A 185 8.25 15.34 -2.27
C PHE A 185 8.75 15.80 -3.64
N ASP A 186 10.07 15.77 -3.81
CA ASP A 186 10.70 15.93 -5.13
C ASP A 186 10.77 14.53 -5.78
N MET A 187 10.12 14.39 -6.93
CA MET A 187 10.07 13.15 -7.70
C MET A 187 10.72 13.37 -9.06
N LYS A 188 11.61 12.47 -9.42
CA LYS A 188 12.29 12.47 -10.70
C LYS A 188 12.24 11.08 -11.30
N LEU A 189 11.95 11.05 -12.60
CA LEU A 189 12.13 9.88 -13.42
C LEU A 189 13.55 9.97 -14.00
N ASP A 190 14.41 9.05 -13.58
CA ASP A 190 15.77 8.93 -14.13
C ASP A 190 15.69 8.14 -15.45
N ARG A 191 15.26 8.83 -16.52
CA ARG A 191 15.22 8.25 -17.86
C ARG A 191 16.57 8.47 -18.53
N GLU A 192 17.39 7.43 -18.61
CA GLU A 192 18.52 7.40 -19.54
C GLU A 192 18.04 6.81 -20.87
N GLU A 193 18.21 7.58 -21.97
CA GLU A 193 17.88 7.13 -23.33
C GLU A 193 18.56 5.78 -23.62
N GLY A 194 17.76 4.72 -23.82
CA GLY A 194 18.22 3.40 -24.24
C GLY A 194 18.45 2.36 -23.14
N LEU A 195 18.14 2.67 -21.88
CA LEU A 195 18.10 1.67 -20.81
C LEU A 195 16.67 1.20 -20.57
N PRO A 196 16.45 -0.12 -20.37
CA PRO A 196 15.11 -0.68 -20.14
C PRO A 196 14.53 -0.35 -18.75
N ASP A 197 15.35 0.09 -17.80
CA ASP A 197 14.94 0.35 -16.41
C ASP A 197 14.99 1.85 -16.14
N ASP A 198 13.86 2.52 -16.34
CA ASP A 198 13.68 3.90 -15.92
C ASP A 198 13.59 3.94 -14.37
N GLY A 199 14.68 4.32 -13.74
CA GLY A 199 14.75 4.50 -12.29
C GLY A 199 13.87 5.66 -11.83
N ILE A 200 13.37 5.56 -10.59
CA ILE A 200 12.61 6.62 -9.94
C ILE A 200 13.33 7.03 -8.67
N SER A 201 13.61 8.31 -8.55
CA SER A 201 14.10 8.90 -7.32
C SER A 201 13.04 9.79 -6.67
N ILE A 202 12.77 9.55 -5.40
CA ILE A 202 11.85 10.34 -4.59
C ILE A 202 12.65 10.88 -3.40
N THR A 203 12.54 12.19 -3.12
CA THR A 203 13.20 12.80 -1.96
C THR A 203 12.22 13.66 -1.16
N TYR A 204 12.45 13.75 0.14
CA TYR A 204 11.79 14.69 1.04
C TYR A 204 12.85 15.55 1.73
N LYS A 205 12.82 16.87 1.50
CA LYS A 205 13.83 17.81 2.02
C LYS A 205 15.27 17.37 1.73
N GLY A 206 15.48 16.78 0.54
CA GLY A 206 16.79 16.29 0.11
C GLY A 206 17.18 14.91 0.64
N ASN A 207 16.39 14.27 1.50
CA ASN A 207 16.62 12.91 1.96
C ASN A 207 15.90 11.91 1.04
N PRO A 208 16.56 10.80 0.63
CA PRO A 208 15.97 9.85 -0.31
C PRO A 208 14.92 8.96 0.37
N PHE A 209 13.86 8.66 -0.36
CA PHE A 209 13.01 7.51 -0.09
C PHE A 209 13.69 6.23 -0.60
N TYR A 210 13.45 5.16 0.11
CA TYR A 210 13.87 3.82 -0.27
C TYR A 210 12.64 2.98 -0.58
N PHE A 211 12.67 2.25 -1.67
CA PHE A 211 11.64 1.25 -1.96
C PHE A 211 11.68 0.15 -0.90
N ILE A 212 10.53 -0.13 -0.31
CA ILE A 212 10.40 -1.13 0.75
C ILE A 212 9.82 -2.41 0.21
N ALA A 213 8.62 -2.36 -0.35
CA ALA A 213 7.93 -3.55 -0.81
C ALA A 213 6.83 -3.21 -1.81
N GLU A 214 6.44 -4.25 -2.55
CA GLU A 214 5.30 -4.27 -3.44
C GLU A 214 4.52 -5.58 -3.30
N THR A 215 3.20 -5.49 -3.38
CA THR A 215 2.30 -6.65 -3.46
C THR A 215 1.09 -6.33 -4.31
N ALA A 216 0.49 -7.32 -4.93
CA ALA A 216 -0.78 -7.18 -5.62
C ALA A 216 -1.96 -7.47 -4.68
N SER A 217 -3.09 -6.80 -4.86
CA SER A 217 -4.28 -7.05 -4.05
C SER A 217 -4.82 -8.46 -4.24
N TYR A 218 -4.77 -8.98 -5.47
CA TYR A 218 -5.30 -10.31 -5.83
C TYR A 218 -4.53 -11.48 -5.19
N ASP A 219 -3.34 -11.27 -4.67
CA ASP A 219 -2.65 -12.27 -3.83
C ASP A 219 -3.32 -12.42 -2.46
N TRP A 220 -4.00 -11.37 -1.98
CA TRP A 220 -4.57 -11.30 -0.64
C TRP A 220 -6.10 -11.38 -0.58
N TYR A 221 -6.79 -10.86 -1.60
CA TYR A 221 -8.25 -10.83 -1.69
C TYR A 221 -8.68 -10.55 -3.12
N ASP A 222 -9.98 -10.68 -3.41
CA ASP A 222 -10.56 -10.32 -4.71
C ASP A 222 -10.60 -8.79 -4.84
N GLY A 223 -9.52 -8.21 -5.35
CA GLY A 223 -9.31 -6.76 -5.51
C GLY A 223 -8.57 -6.44 -6.81
N GLY A 224 -8.67 -5.19 -7.25
CA GLY A 224 -8.22 -4.73 -8.57
C GLY A 224 -6.89 -3.96 -8.58
N ILE A 225 -6.11 -3.97 -7.50
CA ILE A 225 -4.83 -3.25 -7.46
C ILE A 225 -3.71 -4.20 -7.88
N ASP A 226 -3.05 -3.91 -9.00
CA ASP A 226 -1.95 -4.72 -9.53
C ASP A 226 -0.65 -4.53 -8.75
N GLY A 227 -0.41 -3.33 -8.23
CA GLY A 227 0.73 -3.03 -7.37
C GLY A 227 0.40 -2.07 -6.23
N ILE A 228 0.51 -2.54 -4.99
CA ILE A 228 0.54 -1.70 -3.80
C ILE A 228 2.00 -1.46 -3.48
N ILE A 229 2.48 -0.24 -3.68
CA ILE A 229 3.90 0.11 -3.66
C ILE A 229 4.18 0.99 -2.45
N MET A 230 5.20 0.64 -1.68
CA MET A 230 5.56 1.35 -0.46
C MET A 230 7.02 1.80 -0.48
N PHE A 231 7.22 3.08 -0.14
CA PHE A 231 8.53 3.69 0.08
C PHE A 231 8.67 4.22 1.51
N TYR A 232 9.89 4.37 1.98
CA TYR A 232 10.20 4.89 3.31
C TYR A 232 11.37 5.88 3.28
N GLU A 233 11.19 7.06 3.91
CA GLU A 233 12.23 8.06 4.18
C GLU A 233 12.57 8.02 5.68
N PRO A 234 13.81 7.56 6.04
CA PRO A 234 14.14 7.21 7.41
C PRO A 234 14.44 8.41 8.35
N VAL A 235 14.78 9.58 7.81
CA VAL A 235 15.14 10.76 8.63
C VAL A 235 13.91 11.40 9.24
N SER A 236 12.87 11.61 8.42
CA SER A 236 11.57 12.17 8.86
C SER A 236 10.54 11.07 9.15
N ARG A 237 10.90 9.82 8.94
CA ARG A 237 10.07 8.62 9.15
C ARG A 237 8.76 8.68 8.35
N ILE A 238 8.85 9.11 7.08
CA ILE A 238 7.70 9.17 6.19
C ILE A 238 7.59 7.88 5.39
N VAL A 239 6.40 7.28 5.40
CA VAL A 239 6.00 6.16 4.56
C VAL A 239 5.10 6.69 3.47
N LEU A 240 5.46 6.44 2.21
CA LEU A 240 4.70 6.85 1.04
C LEU A 240 4.11 5.61 0.37
N PHE A 241 2.83 5.66 0.05
CA PHE A 241 2.14 4.67 -0.76
C PHE A 241 1.76 5.25 -2.11
N THR A 242 1.87 4.41 -3.12
CA THR A 242 1.27 4.60 -4.43
C THR A 242 0.76 3.26 -4.96
N PHE A 243 -0.07 3.30 -5.99
CA PHE A 243 -0.81 2.13 -6.45
C PHE A 243 -0.73 2.03 -7.97
N ASP A 244 -0.51 0.82 -8.45
CA ASP A 244 -0.53 0.48 -9.87
C ASP A 244 -1.85 -0.20 -10.22
N TYR A 245 -2.50 0.29 -11.27
CA TYR A 245 -3.75 -0.24 -11.83
C TYR A 245 -3.51 -0.48 -13.31
N SER A 246 -3.20 -1.69 -13.71
CA SER A 246 -2.86 -2.06 -15.10
C SER A 246 -4.07 -2.47 -15.92
#